data_cabf61d9b688a39cf6e84476cf8fa006
#
_entry.id   cabf61d9b688a39cf6e84476cf8fa006
#
_cell.length_a   1.000
_cell.length_b   1.000
_cell.length_c   1.000
_cell.angle_alpha   90.00
_cell.angle_beta   90.00
_cell.angle_gamma   90.00
#
_symmetry.space_group_name_H-M   'P 1'
#
loop_
_entity.id
_entity.type
_entity.pdbx_description
1 polymer ?
#
loop_
_entity_poly.entity_id
_entity_poly.type
_entity_poly.pdbx_seq_one_letter_code
_entity_poly.pdbx_strand_id
1 'polypeptide(L)'
;MTALRDIRSLLFVPAHQAARFVKAGAAGADVVCIDLEDAVPAAQRPQARAALLEFLPQQPAGHGYGVRISRLGCVDGLRDVLALHEAAAQPAFVMLAKTESAADIAQLASLLPGLPLVALIESARGLHAAAEVAAARAAYPALQALMFGGADLAADLGCEMAWEPLLHARSMLVAAAASAGLAAIDVPWLALEDDAGALAETQRAAALGFSAKALIHPSQVAPVHAGLMPAPAAVARARRVMAAAADDDGALRLDGRLVDRPVVLAAQRLLRRADA
;
A
#
# COMPACT_ATOMS: atom_id res chain seq x y z
N MET A 1 8.90 -12.52 7.01
CA MET A 1 8.20 -11.64 6.02
C MET A 1 7.89 -10.33 6.70
N THR A 2 8.20 -9.22 6.05
CA THR A 2 7.84 -7.86 6.51
C THR A 2 6.31 -7.74 6.51
N ALA A 3 5.73 -7.28 7.61
CA ALA A 3 4.28 -7.05 7.66
C ALA A 3 3.92 -5.89 6.72
N LEU A 4 2.76 -5.93 6.05
CA LEU A 4 2.34 -4.88 5.11
C LEU A 4 2.31 -3.48 5.73
N ARG A 5 2.13 -3.37 7.03
CA ARG A 5 2.17 -2.08 7.75
C ARG A 5 3.57 -1.46 7.85
N ASP A 6 4.62 -2.26 7.63
CA ASP A 6 6.01 -1.86 7.82
C ASP A 6 6.76 -1.71 6.48
N ILE A 7 6.07 -1.95 5.34
CA ILE A 7 6.65 -1.73 4.01
C ILE A 7 6.70 -0.24 3.67
N ARG A 8 7.66 0.13 2.82
CA ARG A 8 7.79 1.46 2.19
C ARG A 8 7.44 1.43 0.72
N SER A 9 7.66 0.28 0.07
CA SER A 9 7.49 0.16 -1.37
C SER A 9 6.84 -1.16 -1.78
N LEU A 10 5.94 -1.06 -2.78
CA LEU A 10 5.24 -2.17 -3.40
C LEU A 10 5.45 -2.07 -4.92
N LEU A 11 6.25 -3.00 -5.50
CA LEU A 11 6.54 -2.99 -6.93
C LEU A 11 5.55 -3.86 -7.70
N PHE A 12 4.80 -3.27 -8.62
CA PHE A 12 3.95 -4.00 -9.55
C PHE A 12 4.75 -4.68 -10.65
N VAL A 13 4.36 -5.90 -11.01
CA VAL A 13 4.85 -6.63 -12.17
C VAL A 13 3.69 -7.33 -12.88
N PRO A 14 3.49 -7.10 -14.20
CA PRO A 14 2.40 -7.74 -14.93
C PRO A 14 2.56 -9.27 -14.98
N ALA A 15 1.50 -10.02 -14.66
CA ALA A 15 1.55 -11.47 -14.54
C ALA A 15 1.83 -12.20 -15.88
N HIS A 16 1.53 -11.58 -17.03
CA HIS A 16 1.89 -12.13 -18.35
C HIS A 16 3.38 -12.03 -18.67
N GLN A 17 4.18 -11.38 -17.81
CA GLN A 17 5.63 -11.22 -17.96
C GLN A 17 6.40 -12.00 -16.89
N ALA A 18 6.12 -13.31 -16.77
CA ALA A 18 6.66 -14.19 -15.72
C ALA A 18 8.20 -14.16 -15.60
N ALA A 19 8.91 -13.98 -16.73
CA ALA A 19 10.37 -13.82 -16.74
C ALA A 19 10.88 -12.63 -15.90
N ARG A 20 9.99 -11.69 -15.53
CA ARG A 20 10.35 -10.54 -14.70
C ARG A 20 10.15 -10.77 -13.19
N PHE A 21 9.46 -11.82 -12.76
CA PHE A 21 9.09 -12.00 -11.34
C PHE A 21 10.32 -12.04 -10.43
N VAL A 22 11.30 -12.91 -10.72
CA VAL A 22 12.53 -13.03 -9.93
C VAL A 22 13.32 -11.72 -9.94
N LYS A 23 13.42 -11.07 -11.12
CA LYS A 23 14.10 -9.77 -11.25
C LYS A 23 13.40 -8.67 -10.45
N ALA A 24 12.07 -8.67 -10.40
CA ALA A 24 11.31 -7.72 -9.59
C ALA A 24 11.58 -7.91 -8.09
N GLY A 25 11.69 -9.15 -7.61
CA GLY A 25 12.09 -9.44 -6.22
C GLY A 25 13.48 -8.91 -5.88
N ALA A 26 14.42 -8.99 -6.83
CA ALA A 26 15.79 -8.50 -6.65
C ALA A 26 15.93 -6.97 -6.84
N ALA A 27 14.85 -6.24 -7.14
CA ALA A 27 14.90 -4.80 -7.42
C ALA A 27 15.05 -3.91 -6.17
N GLY A 28 14.96 -4.49 -4.96
CA GLY A 28 15.11 -3.76 -3.71
C GLY A 28 13.81 -3.14 -3.18
N ALA A 29 12.66 -3.38 -3.81
CA ALA A 29 11.36 -3.06 -3.23
C ALA A 29 11.07 -4.00 -2.05
N ASP A 30 10.34 -3.49 -1.04
CA ASP A 30 10.05 -4.28 0.15
C ASP A 30 9.11 -5.47 -0.16
N VAL A 31 8.17 -5.29 -1.11
CA VAL A 31 7.31 -6.37 -1.63
C VAL A 31 7.05 -6.19 -3.13
N VAL A 32 6.73 -7.31 -3.79
CA VAL A 32 6.31 -7.35 -5.19
C VAL A 32 4.83 -7.70 -5.25
N CYS A 33 4.08 -7.02 -6.11
CA CYS A 33 2.69 -7.34 -6.41
C CYS A 33 2.58 -7.82 -7.86
N ILE A 34 2.33 -9.10 -8.05
CA ILE A 34 2.06 -9.68 -9.38
C ILE A 34 0.65 -9.31 -9.78
N ASP A 35 0.51 -8.65 -10.92
CA ASP A 35 -0.75 -8.06 -11.34
C ASP A 35 -1.49 -8.96 -12.36
N LEU A 36 -2.70 -9.41 -12.01
CA LEU A 36 -3.61 -10.17 -12.89
C LEU A 36 -4.69 -9.28 -13.54
N GLU A 37 -4.72 -8.00 -13.20
CA GLU A 37 -5.82 -7.08 -13.54
C GLU A 37 -5.43 -6.17 -14.71
N ASP A 38 -5.40 -4.87 -14.57
CA ASP A 38 -5.31 -3.89 -15.65
C ASP A 38 -4.00 -3.93 -16.45
N ALA A 39 -2.88 -4.34 -15.85
CA ALA A 39 -1.64 -4.50 -16.59
C ALA A 39 -1.60 -5.74 -17.50
N VAL A 40 -2.65 -6.60 -17.47
CA VAL A 40 -2.71 -7.83 -18.27
C VAL A 40 -3.82 -7.73 -19.31
N PRO A 41 -3.51 -7.80 -20.63
CA PRO A 41 -4.54 -7.88 -21.66
C PRO A 41 -5.51 -9.04 -21.40
N ALA A 42 -6.82 -8.81 -21.58
CA ALA A 42 -7.87 -9.79 -21.24
C ALA A 42 -7.61 -11.18 -21.87
N ALA A 43 -7.16 -11.23 -23.11
CA ALA A 43 -6.84 -12.48 -23.80
C ALA A 43 -5.67 -13.25 -23.17
N GLN A 44 -4.79 -12.59 -22.41
CA GLN A 44 -3.62 -13.20 -21.79
C GLN A 44 -3.84 -13.55 -20.30
N ARG A 45 -4.96 -13.16 -19.68
CA ARG A 45 -5.24 -13.42 -18.27
C ARG A 45 -5.23 -14.91 -17.89
N PRO A 46 -5.75 -15.85 -18.73
CA PRO A 46 -5.64 -17.29 -18.41
C PRO A 46 -4.20 -17.78 -18.31
N GLN A 47 -3.33 -17.38 -19.24
CA GLN A 47 -1.91 -17.74 -19.23
C GLN A 47 -1.17 -17.05 -18.08
N ALA A 48 -1.48 -15.79 -17.80
CA ALA A 48 -0.92 -15.02 -16.69
C ALA A 48 -1.23 -15.68 -15.33
N ARG A 49 -2.47 -16.16 -15.15
CA ARG A 49 -2.89 -16.91 -13.97
C ARG A 49 -2.13 -18.23 -13.82
N ALA A 50 -1.97 -18.98 -14.91
CA ALA A 50 -1.20 -20.23 -14.92
C ALA A 50 0.28 -19.97 -14.54
N ALA A 51 0.89 -18.95 -15.12
CA ALA A 51 2.29 -18.57 -14.83
C ALA A 51 2.48 -18.12 -13.36
N LEU A 52 1.51 -17.42 -12.77
CA LEU A 52 1.52 -17.10 -11.36
C LEU A 52 1.50 -18.37 -10.50
N LEU A 53 0.59 -19.31 -10.76
CA LEU A 53 0.44 -20.54 -9.99
C LEU A 53 1.69 -21.44 -10.07
N GLU A 54 2.36 -21.46 -11.22
CA GLU A 54 3.63 -22.15 -11.40
C GLU A 54 4.75 -21.47 -10.59
N PHE A 55 4.77 -20.15 -10.53
CA PHE A 55 5.79 -19.39 -9.82
C PHE A 55 5.68 -19.47 -8.29
N LEU A 56 4.48 -19.40 -7.72
CA LEU A 56 4.27 -19.32 -6.26
C LEU A 56 5.01 -20.39 -5.45
N PRO A 57 5.03 -21.68 -5.83
CA PRO A 57 5.78 -22.70 -5.09
C PRO A 57 7.31 -22.55 -5.19
N GLN A 58 7.78 -21.82 -6.19
CA GLN A 58 9.22 -21.64 -6.51
C GLN A 58 9.74 -20.24 -6.14
N GLN A 59 8.89 -19.40 -5.53
CA GLN A 59 9.28 -18.01 -5.21
C GLN A 59 10.51 -17.99 -4.30
N PRO A 60 11.48 -17.09 -4.54
CA PRO A 60 12.68 -16.97 -3.72
C PRO A 60 12.31 -16.66 -2.26
N ALA A 61 12.97 -17.33 -1.32
CA ALA A 61 12.80 -17.04 0.10
C ALA A 61 13.25 -15.61 0.44
N GLY A 62 12.56 -15.00 1.41
CA GLY A 62 12.90 -13.65 1.90
C GLY A 62 12.19 -12.50 1.16
N HIS A 63 11.55 -12.76 0.03
CA HIS A 63 10.76 -11.76 -0.70
C HIS A 63 9.27 -11.99 -0.50
N GLY A 64 8.50 -10.89 -0.33
CA GLY A 64 7.05 -10.94 -0.24
C GLY A 64 6.41 -10.76 -1.62
N TYR A 65 5.97 -11.86 -2.26
CA TYR A 65 5.21 -11.78 -3.50
C TYR A 65 3.71 -11.85 -3.20
N GLY A 66 3.02 -10.73 -3.39
CA GLY A 66 1.57 -10.66 -3.38
C GLY A 66 0.99 -10.67 -4.78
N VAL A 67 -0.33 -10.66 -4.85
CA VAL A 67 -1.09 -10.70 -6.10
C VAL A 67 -2.18 -9.65 -6.08
N ARG A 68 -2.29 -8.84 -7.16
CA ARG A 68 -3.50 -8.05 -7.41
C ARG A 68 -4.45 -8.87 -8.27
N ILE A 69 -5.66 -9.08 -7.76
CA ILE A 69 -6.74 -9.77 -8.45
C ILE A 69 -7.79 -8.77 -8.94
N SER A 70 -8.52 -9.16 -9.98
CA SER A 70 -9.66 -8.40 -10.48
C SER A 70 -10.78 -8.32 -9.43
N ARG A 71 -11.67 -7.32 -9.55
CA ARG A 71 -12.85 -7.17 -8.67
C ARG A 71 -13.70 -8.45 -8.63
N LEU A 72 -14.27 -8.76 -7.47
CA LEU A 72 -15.08 -9.98 -7.28
C LEU A 72 -16.36 -10.03 -8.14
N GLY A 73 -16.88 -8.88 -8.53
CA GLY A 73 -18.08 -8.77 -9.37
C GLY A 73 -17.86 -9.08 -10.86
N CYS A 74 -16.74 -9.66 -11.26
CA CYS A 74 -16.47 -10.05 -12.65
C CYS A 74 -15.94 -11.49 -12.76
N VAL A 75 -16.06 -12.08 -13.97
CA VAL A 75 -15.66 -13.47 -14.21
C VAL A 75 -14.18 -13.71 -13.96
N ASP A 76 -13.31 -12.75 -14.30
CA ASP A 76 -11.88 -12.88 -14.05
C ASP A 76 -11.56 -12.87 -12.56
N GLY A 77 -12.19 -12.00 -11.77
CA GLY A 77 -12.01 -11.99 -10.30
C GLY A 77 -12.42 -13.31 -9.65
N LEU A 78 -13.53 -13.91 -10.08
CA LEU A 78 -13.93 -15.23 -9.59
C LEU A 78 -12.94 -16.32 -9.98
N ARG A 79 -12.38 -16.27 -11.18
CA ARG A 79 -11.34 -17.20 -11.64
C ARG A 79 -10.03 -16.99 -10.89
N ASP A 80 -9.66 -15.75 -10.58
CA ASP A 80 -8.46 -15.42 -9.82
C ASP A 80 -8.56 -15.98 -8.40
N VAL A 81 -9.71 -15.78 -7.74
CA VAL A 81 -9.96 -16.32 -6.38
C VAL A 81 -9.94 -17.83 -6.39
N LEU A 82 -10.63 -18.49 -7.35
CA LEU A 82 -10.65 -19.96 -7.44
C LEU A 82 -9.22 -20.51 -7.63
N ALA A 83 -8.44 -19.90 -8.52
CA ALA A 83 -7.07 -20.32 -8.77
C ALA A 83 -6.18 -20.19 -7.52
N LEU A 84 -6.33 -19.10 -6.74
CA LEU A 84 -5.60 -18.92 -5.48
C LEU A 84 -6.10 -19.88 -4.39
N HIS A 85 -7.39 -20.19 -4.33
CA HIS A 85 -7.95 -21.14 -3.38
C HIS A 85 -7.38 -22.56 -3.60
N GLU A 86 -7.18 -22.96 -4.85
CA GLU A 86 -6.66 -24.27 -5.26
C GLU A 86 -5.12 -24.30 -5.35
N ALA A 87 -4.44 -23.16 -5.15
CA ALA A 87 -2.99 -23.05 -5.32
C ALA A 87 -2.21 -23.91 -4.31
N ALA A 88 -1.17 -24.58 -4.78
CA ALA A 88 -0.26 -25.38 -3.96
C ALA A 88 0.58 -24.55 -2.97
N ALA A 89 0.78 -23.27 -3.27
CA ALA A 89 1.44 -22.30 -2.41
C ALA A 89 0.70 -20.95 -2.47
N GLN A 90 0.66 -20.26 -1.35
CA GLN A 90 -0.09 -19.00 -1.24
C GLN A 90 0.82 -17.78 -1.45
N PRO A 91 0.28 -16.68 -2.02
CA PRO A 91 0.98 -15.41 -2.08
C PRO A 91 1.15 -14.81 -0.67
N ALA A 92 2.06 -13.86 -0.53
CA ALA A 92 2.28 -13.14 0.72
C ALA A 92 1.09 -12.26 1.13
N PHE A 93 0.33 -11.76 0.16
CA PHE A 93 -0.89 -10.98 0.32
C PHE A 93 -1.72 -11.00 -0.97
N VAL A 94 -3.00 -10.65 -0.83
CA VAL A 94 -3.89 -10.43 -1.97
C VAL A 94 -4.38 -8.99 -1.95
N MET A 95 -4.23 -8.30 -3.08
CA MET A 95 -4.80 -6.97 -3.31
C MET A 95 -6.05 -7.10 -4.16
N LEU A 96 -7.18 -6.62 -3.63
CA LEU A 96 -8.45 -6.58 -4.35
C LEU A 96 -8.59 -5.27 -5.10
N ALA A 97 -8.58 -5.33 -6.43
CA ALA A 97 -8.88 -4.18 -7.28
C ALA A 97 -10.34 -3.73 -7.14
N LYS A 98 -10.57 -2.43 -7.29
CA LYS A 98 -11.91 -1.83 -7.35
C LYS A 98 -12.79 -2.21 -6.15
N THR A 99 -12.20 -2.14 -4.94
CA THR A 99 -12.92 -2.39 -3.68
C THR A 99 -13.88 -1.24 -3.41
N GLU A 100 -15.18 -1.56 -3.26
CA GLU A 100 -16.24 -0.56 -3.13
C GLU A 100 -17.13 -0.75 -1.89
N SER A 101 -16.90 -1.79 -1.09
CA SER A 101 -17.68 -2.08 0.10
C SER A 101 -16.96 -2.95 1.13
N ALA A 102 -17.40 -2.93 2.38
CA ALA A 102 -16.96 -3.89 3.40
C ALA A 102 -17.34 -5.33 3.03
N ALA A 103 -18.41 -5.53 2.25
CA ALA A 103 -18.82 -6.86 1.78
C ALA A 103 -17.79 -7.50 0.85
N ASP A 104 -17.07 -6.71 0.04
CA ASP A 104 -15.98 -7.22 -0.81
C ASP A 104 -14.86 -7.82 0.05
N ILE A 105 -14.51 -7.17 1.15
CA ILE A 105 -13.51 -7.66 2.10
C ILE A 105 -14.02 -8.91 2.83
N ALA A 106 -15.27 -8.91 3.28
CA ALA A 106 -15.88 -10.06 3.94
C ALA A 106 -15.88 -11.30 3.04
N GLN A 107 -16.29 -11.11 1.79
CA GLN A 107 -16.33 -12.19 0.80
C GLN A 107 -14.91 -12.72 0.51
N LEU A 108 -13.94 -11.84 0.23
CA LEU A 108 -12.57 -12.27 -0.07
C LEU A 108 -11.92 -12.97 1.14
N ALA A 109 -12.08 -12.44 2.34
CA ALA A 109 -11.55 -13.05 3.56
C ALA A 109 -12.15 -14.45 3.85
N SER A 110 -13.40 -14.68 3.48
CA SER A 110 -14.05 -16.00 3.62
C SER A 110 -13.58 -17.01 2.56
N LEU A 111 -13.28 -16.54 1.35
CA LEU A 111 -12.82 -17.38 0.24
C LEU A 111 -11.34 -17.73 0.31
N LEU A 112 -10.51 -16.81 0.87
CA LEU A 112 -9.07 -16.95 1.02
C LEU A 112 -8.66 -16.73 2.50
N PRO A 113 -9.04 -17.64 3.40
CA PRO A 113 -8.86 -17.44 4.84
C PRO A 113 -7.37 -17.38 5.21
N GLY A 114 -7.03 -16.43 6.09
CA GLY A 114 -5.68 -16.25 6.63
C GLY A 114 -4.72 -15.46 5.75
N LEU A 115 -5.06 -15.16 4.49
CA LEU A 115 -4.21 -14.33 3.64
C LEU A 115 -4.34 -12.85 3.99
N PRO A 116 -3.21 -12.13 4.14
CA PRO A 116 -3.22 -10.68 4.29
C PRO A 116 -3.87 -10.01 3.07
N LEU A 117 -4.76 -9.03 3.32
CA LEU A 117 -5.52 -8.34 2.29
C LEU A 117 -5.14 -6.86 2.19
N VAL A 118 -5.11 -6.36 0.97
CA VAL A 118 -5.02 -4.93 0.62
C VAL A 118 -6.27 -4.56 -0.16
N ALA A 119 -6.98 -3.53 0.27
CA ALA A 119 -8.11 -2.98 -0.47
C ALA A 119 -7.63 -1.83 -1.36
N LEU A 120 -7.76 -1.95 -2.68
CA LEU A 120 -7.45 -0.89 -3.63
C LEU A 120 -8.69 -0.03 -3.86
N ILE A 121 -8.61 1.23 -3.44
CA ILE A 121 -9.68 2.23 -3.54
C ILE A 121 -9.39 3.12 -4.75
N GLU A 122 -10.16 2.95 -5.81
CA GLU A 122 -9.86 3.55 -7.12
C GLU A 122 -11.13 3.98 -7.89
N SER A 123 -12.25 4.12 -7.18
CA SER A 123 -13.49 4.69 -7.71
C SER A 123 -14.10 5.69 -6.72
N ALA A 124 -14.95 6.59 -7.20
CA ALA A 124 -15.69 7.53 -6.36
C ALA A 124 -16.54 6.79 -5.32
N ARG A 125 -17.17 5.68 -5.72
CA ARG A 125 -17.95 4.83 -4.81
C ARG A 125 -17.08 4.20 -3.75
N GLY A 126 -15.93 3.61 -4.12
CA GLY A 126 -14.96 3.05 -3.19
C GLY A 126 -14.39 4.10 -2.23
N LEU A 127 -14.13 5.31 -2.73
CA LEU A 127 -13.66 6.42 -1.90
C LEU A 127 -14.69 6.81 -0.83
N HIS A 128 -15.97 6.92 -1.20
CA HIS A 128 -17.05 7.18 -0.24
C HIS A 128 -17.21 6.05 0.79
N ALA A 129 -16.97 4.80 0.39
CA ALA A 129 -17.02 3.63 1.26
C ALA A 129 -15.71 3.38 2.06
N ALA A 130 -14.64 4.14 1.84
CA ALA A 130 -13.31 3.84 2.38
C ALA A 130 -13.28 3.67 3.90
N ALA A 131 -14.06 4.46 4.66
CA ALA A 131 -14.17 4.33 6.11
C ALA A 131 -14.87 3.04 6.53
N GLU A 132 -15.93 2.63 5.82
CA GLU A 132 -16.64 1.36 6.03
C GLU A 132 -15.75 0.16 5.70
N VAL A 133 -15.05 0.22 4.54
CA VAL A 133 -14.05 -0.78 4.14
C VAL A 133 -12.96 -0.93 5.20
N ALA A 134 -12.42 0.18 5.71
CA ALA A 134 -11.42 0.16 6.77
C ALA A 134 -11.96 -0.46 8.07
N ALA A 135 -13.17 -0.13 8.46
CA ALA A 135 -13.82 -0.66 9.67
C ALA A 135 -14.04 -2.19 9.61
N ALA A 136 -14.10 -2.78 8.41
CA ALA A 136 -14.18 -4.24 8.23
C ALA A 136 -13.01 -4.98 8.86
N ARG A 137 -11.85 -4.33 9.08
CA ARG A 137 -10.72 -4.91 9.82
C ARG A 137 -11.09 -5.47 11.19
N ALA A 138 -12.05 -4.89 11.88
CA ALA A 138 -12.48 -5.38 13.20
C ALA A 138 -13.00 -6.81 13.15
N ALA A 139 -13.74 -7.16 12.09
CA ALA A 139 -14.25 -8.51 11.85
C ALA A 139 -13.28 -9.36 11.02
N TYR A 140 -12.48 -8.74 10.17
CA TYR A 140 -11.56 -9.39 9.25
C TYR A 140 -10.12 -8.84 9.45
N PRO A 141 -9.39 -9.30 10.47
CA PRO A 141 -8.03 -8.81 10.79
C PRO A 141 -7.01 -9.02 9.66
N ALA A 142 -7.34 -9.86 8.68
CA ALA A 142 -6.56 -10.06 7.46
C ALA A 142 -6.43 -8.77 6.62
N LEU A 143 -7.37 -7.82 6.69
CA LEU A 143 -7.23 -6.51 6.05
C LEU A 143 -6.13 -5.73 6.75
N GLN A 144 -5.04 -5.42 6.04
CA GLN A 144 -3.85 -4.77 6.60
C GLN A 144 -3.54 -3.40 6.00
N ALA A 145 -4.03 -3.13 4.78
CA ALA A 145 -3.75 -1.86 4.11
C ALA A 145 -4.92 -1.40 3.23
N LEU A 146 -5.03 -0.09 3.05
CA LEU A 146 -5.73 0.53 1.94
C LEU A 146 -4.71 1.08 0.96
N MET A 147 -4.94 0.91 -0.34
CA MET A 147 -4.14 1.52 -1.38
C MET A 147 -4.97 2.54 -2.17
N PHE A 148 -4.34 3.66 -2.51
CA PHE A 148 -4.92 4.71 -3.33
C PHE A 148 -4.67 4.44 -4.81
N GLY A 149 -5.72 4.18 -5.58
CA GLY A 149 -5.68 3.95 -7.02
C GLY A 149 -5.99 5.22 -7.81
N GLY A 150 -5.04 6.17 -7.79
CA GLY A 150 -5.27 7.53 -8.29
C GLY A 150 -5.57 7.63 -9.79
N ALA A 151 -5.07 6.72 -10.63
CA ALA A 151 -5.30 6.77 -12.08
C ALA A 151 -6.77 6.50 -12.43
N ASP A 152 -7.30 5.38 -11.94
CA ASP A 152 -8.70 5.00 -12.17
C ASP A 152 -9.66 5.97 -11.47
N LEU A 153 -9.31 6.40 -10.25
CA LEU A 153 -10.11 7.39 -9.54
C LEU A 153 -10.18 8.72 -10.29
N ALA A 154 -9.06 9.21 -10.85
CA ALA A 154 -9.06 10.44 -11.65
C ALA A 154 -9.95 10.32 -12.88
N ALA A 155 -9.90 9.15 -13.56
CA ALA A 155 -10.76 8.86 -14.70
C ALA A 155 -12.24 8.82 -14.29
N ASP A 156 -12.58 8.17 -13.16
CA ASP A 156 -13.95 8.07 -12.64
C ASP A 156 -14.51 9.46 -12.20
N LEU A 157 -13.65 10.30 -11.61
CA LEU A 157 -14.00 11.67 -11.24
C LEU A 157 -14.01 12.65 -12.42
N GLY A 158 -13.44 12.29 -13.56
CA GLY A 158 -13.26 13.18 -14.71
C GLY A 158 -12.27 14.32 -14.45
N CYS A 159 -11.26 14.10 -13.61
CA CYS A 159 -10.24 15.09 -13.28
C CYS A 159 -8.85 14.67 -13.74
N GLU A 160 -7.89 15.60 -13.70
CA GLU A 160 -6.49 15.28 -13.97
C GLU A 160 -5.91 14.39 -12.86
N MET A 161 -5.07 13.40 -13.26
CA MET A 161 -4.25 12.65 -12.33
C MET A 161 -3.07 13.52 -11.84
N ALA A 162 -3.38 14.50 -11.02
CA ALA A 162 -2.42 15.43 -10.43
C ALA A 162 -2.64 15.51 -8.93
N TRP A 163 -1.67 16.10 -8.22
CA TRP A 163 -1.72 16.16 -6.76
C TRP A 163 -2.92 16.95 -6.24
N GLU A 164 -3.12 18.16 -6.76
CA GLU A 164 -4.14 19.11 -6.27
C GLU A 164 -5.57 18.57 -6.47
N PRO A 165 -5.99 18.08 -7.65
CA PRO A 165 -7.31 17.50 -7.84
C PRO A 165 -7.57 16.28 -6.94
N LEU A 166 -6.54 15.48 -6.65
CA LEU A 166 -6.66 14.25 -5.87
C LEU A 166 -6.29 14.39 -4.39
N LEU A 167 -5.91 15.58 -3.91
CA LEU A 167 -5.49 15.81 -2.52
C LEU A 167 -6.58 15.45 -1.51
N HIS A 168 -7.82 15.83 -1.78
CA HIS A 168 -8.96 15.52 -0.91
C HIS A 168 -9.17 14.00 -0.81
N ALA A 169 -9.14 13.30 -1.93
CA ALA A 169 -9.30 11.85 -1.99
C ALA A 169 -8.18 11.11 -1.24
N ARG A 170 -6.92 11.54 -1.41
CA ARG A 170 -5.78 11.03 -0.62
C ARG A 170 -6.00 11.23 0.88
N SER A 171 -6.46 12.41 1.28
CA SER A 171 -6.72 12.74 2.69
C SER A 171 -7.83 11.87 3.29
N MET A 172 -8.91 11.63 2.55
CA MET A 172 -10.00 10.74 2.97
C MET A 172 -9.50 9.31 3.18
N LEU A 173 -8.71 8.76 2.23
CA LEU A 173 -8.17 7.42 2.35
C LEU A 173 -7.23 7.28 3.55
N VAL A 174 -6.33 8.24 3.77
CA VAL A 174 -5.42 8.24 4.92
C VAL A 174 -6.20 8.30 6.24
N ALA A 175 -7.24 9.13 6.32
CA ALA A 175 -8.09 9.21 7.51
C ALA A 175 -8.84 7.89 7.77
N ALA A 176 -9.36 7.25 6.71
CA ALA A 176 -10.01 5.94 6.79
C ALA A 176 -9.02 4.85 7.26
N ALA A 177 -7.85 4.76 6.66
CA ALA A 177 -6.81 3.81 7.06
C ALA A 177 -6.38 4.01 8.51
N ALA A 178 -6.13 5.26 8.92
CA ALA A 178 -5.71 5.60 10.28
C ALA A 178 -6.77 5.24 11.34
N SER A 179 -8.07 5.40 11.04
CA SER A 179 -9.17 5.07 11.96
C SER A 179 -9.21 3.61 12.35
N ALA A 180 -8.74 2.72 11.45
CA ALA A 180 -8.70 1.28 11.66
C ALA A 180 -7.28 0.73 11.94
N GLY A 181 -6.26 1.60 12.02
CA GLY A 181 -4.86 1.18 12.19
C GLY A 181 -4.30 0.40 10.99
N LEU A 182 -4.81 0.69 9.79
CA LEU A 182 -4.31 0.14 8.52
C LEU A 182 -3.14 0.95 7.98
N ALA A 183 -2.28 0.31 7.17
CA ALA A 183 -1.33 1.02 6.33
C ALA A 183 -2.05 1.77 5.20
N ALA A 184 -1.51 2.91 4.78
CA ALA A 184 -1.95 3.63 3.59
C ALA A 184 -0.83 3.60 2.55
N ILE A 185 -1.13 3.06 1.35
CA ILE A 185 -0.20 2.93 0.22
C ILE A 185 -0.62 3.94 -0.85
N ASP A 186 0.27 4.84 -1.24
CA ASP A 186 -0.02 5.82 -2.31
C ASP A 186 0.18 5.21 -3.71
N VAL A 187 -0.41 5.86 -4.71
CA VAL A 187 -0.34 5.51 -6.14
C VAL A 187 1.09 5.64 -6.69
N PRO A 188 1.49 4.89 -7.75
CA PRO A 188 2.78 5.06 -8.40
C PRO A 188 2.96 6.46 -9.02
N TRP A 189 4.21 6.92 -9.09
CA TRP A 189 4.61 8.03 -9.95
C TRP A 189 4.71 7.54 -11.39
N LEU A 190 4.06 8.22 -12.33
CA LEU A 190 3.95 7.71 -13.72
C LEU A 190 5.12 8.10 -14.62
N ALA A 191 5.84 9.18 -14.32
CA ALA A 191 7.00 9.60 -15.11
C ALA A 191 8.24 8.80 -14.70
N LEU A 192 8.61 7.79 -15.51
CA LEU A 192 9.65 6.81 -15.17
C LEU A 192 11.08 7.40 -15.11
N GLU A 193 11.33 8.50 -15.82
CA GLU A 193 12.64 9.15 -15.90
C GLU A 193 12.73 10.40 -14.99
N ASP A 194 11.75 10.62 -14.11
CA ASP A 194 11.67 11.76 -13.21
C ASP A 194 11.79 11.33 -11.74
N ASP A 195 13.00 10.98 -11.33
CA ASP A 195 13.32 10.62 -9.95
C ASP A 195 13.07 11.77 -8.96
N ALA A 196 13.26 13.01 -9.40
CA ALA A 196 13.04 14.19 -8.57
C ALA A 196 11.54 14.40 -8.27
N GLY A 197 10.68 14.22 -9.27
CA GLY A 197 9.23 14.24 -9.09
C GLY A 197 8.74 13.10 -8.21
N ALA A 198 9.24 11.87 -8.43
CA ALA A 198 8.94 10.71 -7.59
C ALA A 198 9.30 10.96 -6.12
N LEU A 199 10.49 11.51 -5.85
CA LEU A 199 10.94 11.90 -4.51
C LEU A 199 10.01 12.95 -3.90
N ALA A 200 9.74 14.04 -4.62
CA ALA A 200 8.95 15.16 -4.14
C ALA A 200 7.49 14.75 -3.84
N GLU A 201 6.84 13.99 -4.72
CA GLU A 201 5.49 13.50 -4.47
C GLU A 201 5.46 12.53 -3.30
N THR A 202 6.48 11.65 -3.17
CA THR A 202 6.58 10.72 -2.05
C THR A 202 6.70 11.47 -0.71
N GLN A 203 7.48 12.54 -0.65
CA GLN A 203 7.58 13.38 0.55
C GLN A 203 6.23 14.04 0.91
N ARG A 204 5.49 14.51 -0.09
CA ARG A 204 4.13 15.07 0.11
C ARG A 204 3.18 14.00 0.63
N ALA A 205 3.21 12.78 0.06
CA ALA A 205 2.41 11.65 0.50
C ALA A 205 2.75 11.23 1.94
N ALA A 206 4.04 11.15 2.28
CA ALA A 206 4.50 10.86 3.63
C ALA A 206 4.04 11.91 4.65
N ALA A 207 4.07 13.20 4.28
CA ALA A 207 3.59 14.29 5.11
C ALA A 207 2.07 14.24 5.32
N LEU A 208 1.31 13.73 4.35
CA LEU A 208 -0.13 13.51 4.44
C LEU A 208 -0.49 12.31 5.33
N GLY A 209 0.40 11.33 5.48
CA GLY A 209 0.22 10.17 6.33
C GLY A 209 0.32 8.81 5.63
N PHE A 210 0.63 8.78 4.35
CA PHE A 210 0.95 7.52 3.68
C PHE A 210 2.21 6.88 4.29
N SER A 211 2.20 5.56 4.45
CA SER A 211 3.33 4.79 4.96
C SER A 211 4.16 4.14 3.87
N ALA A 212 3.57 3.96 2.69
CA ALA A 212 4.18 3.31 1.54
C ALA A 212 3.73 3.96 0.23
N LYS A 213 4.47 3.66 -0.84
CA LYS A 213 4.12 4.05 -2.20
C LYS A 213 4.25 2.85 -3.14
N ALA A 214 3.32 2.71 -4.07
CA ALA A 214 3.41 1.74 -5.15
C ALA A 214 4.40 2.21 -6.21
N LEU A 215 5.01 1.25 -6.90
CA LEU A 215 6.02 1.43 -7.94
C LEU A 215 5.62 0.64 -9.18
N ILE A 216 5.97 1.16 -10.36
CA ILE A 216 5.79 0.47 -11.65
C ILE A 216 7.12 0.22 -12.37
N HIS A 217 8.23 0.71 -11.81
CA HIS A 217 9.57 0.48 -12.35
C HIS A 217 10.61 0.37 -11.21
N PRO A 218 11.65 -0.49 -11.34
CA PRO A 218 12.71 -0.64 -10.33
C PRO A 218 13.48 0.65 -10.00
N SER A 219 13.66 1.58 -10.97
CA SER A 219 14.33 2.87 -10.72
C SER A 219 13.65 3.71 -9.64
N GLN A 220 12.35 3.51 -9.42
CA GLN A 220 11.57 4.28 -8.44
C GLN A 220 11.83 3.86 -6.99
N VAL A 221 12.50 2.73 -6.74
CA VAL A 221 12.77 2.23 -5.38
C VAL A 221 13.58 3.24 -4.58
N ALA A 222 14.70 3.69 -5.12
CA ALA A 222 15.59 4.61 -4.41
C ALA A 222 14.94 5.96 -4.08
N PRO A 223 14.31 6.70 -5.03
CA PRO A 223 13.67 7.97 -4.73
C PRO A 223 12.47 7.81 -3.77
N VAL A 224 11.71 6.72 -3.86
CA VAL A 224 10.58 6.47 -2.94
C VAL A 224 11.09 6.17 -1.53
N HIS A 225 12.07 5.30 -1.36
CA HIS A 225 12.67 5.03 -0.05
C HIS A 225 13.24 6.32 0.57
N ALA A 226 13.96 7.13 -0.22
CA ALA A 226 14.47 8.41 0.24
C ALA A 226 13.36 9.40 0.65
N GLY A 227 12.24 9.42 -0.11
CA GLY A 227 11.09 10.29 0.16
C GLY A 227 10.31 9.93 1.43
N LEU A 228 10.29 8.65 1.80
CA LEU A 228 9.64 8.15 3.02
C LEU A 228 10.53 8.25 4.26
N MET A 229 11.84 8.39 4.09
CA MET A 229 12.76 8.55 5.23
C MET A 229 12.59 9.92 5.90
N PRO A 230 12.39 9.94 7.22
CA PRO A 230 12.33 11.19 7.96
C PRO A 230 13.64 11.99 7.86
N ALA A 231 13.52 13.30 7.69
CA ALA A 231 14.71 14.17 7.67
C ALA A 231 15.51 14.05 8.98
N PRO A 232 16.87 14.04 8.94
CA PRO A 232 17.70 13.90 10.13
C PRO A 232 17.38 14.92 11.24
N ALA A 233 17.04 16.15 10.88
CA ALA A 233 16.64 17.18 11.83
C ALA A 233 15.32 16.85 12.54
N ALA A 234 14.36 16.23 11.83
CA ALA A 234 13.10 15.78 12.41
C ALA A 234 13.32 14.60 13.38
N VAL A 235 14.20 13.66 13.02
CA VAL A 235 14.60 12.54 13.89
C VAL A 235 15.28 13.05 15.17
N ALA A 236 16.23 13.98 15.04
CA ALA A 236 16.89 14.58 16.19
C ALA A 236 15.90 15.30 17.11
N ARG A 237 14.94 16.04 16.54
CA ARG A 237 13.88 16.67 17.32
C ARG A 237 12.97 15.65 18.01
N ALA A 238 12.56 14.59 17.30
CA ALA A 238 11.72 13.55 17.89
C ALA A 238 12.41 12.86 19.08
N ARG A 239 13.72 12.59 18.99
CA ARG A 239 14.49 12.04 20.11
C ARG A 239 14.50 12.99 21.32
N ARG A 240 14.65 14.32 21.09
CA ARG A 240 14.56 15.30 22.20
C ARG A 240 13.18 15.37 22.83
N VAL A 241 12.11 15.28 22.00
CA VAL A 241 10.73 15.20 22.49
C VAL A 241 10.55 13.97 23.38
N MET A 242 11.03 12.81 22.93
CA MET A 242 10.93 11.57 23.71
C MET A 242 11.71 11.63 25.02
N ALA A 243 12.91 12.20 25.02
CA ALA A 243 13.71 12.39 26.22
C ALA A 243 13.02 13.32 27.23
N ALA A 244 12.50 14.45 26.76
CA ALA A 244 11.80 15.40 27.63
C ALA A 244 10.51 14.84 28.22
N ALA A 245 9.77 14.01 27.47
CA ALA A 245 8.54 13.37 27.92
C ALA A 245 8.76 12.14 28.82
N ALA A 246 9.99 11.65 28.97
CA ALA A 246 10.29 10.55 29.89
C ALA A 246 10.28 11.00 31.35
N ASP A 247 10.52 12.27 31.61
CA ASP A 247 10.64 12.85 32.96
C ASP A 247 9.35 13.52 33.44
N ASP A 248 8.37 13.74 32.55
CA ASP A 248 7.11 14.43 32.86
C ASP A 248 5.95 13.92 31.99
N ASP A 249 4.89 13.42 32.61
CA ASP A 249 3.66 12.94 31.95
C ASP A 249 2.72 14.10 31.51
N GLY A 250 3.05 15.35 31.85
CA GLY A 250 2.26 16.54 31.57
C GLY A 250 2.63 17.24 30.27
N ALA A 251 1.97 18.37 30.03
CA ALA A 251 2.33 19.27 28.94
C ALA A 251 3.59 20.08 29.34
N LEU A 252 4.63 19.99 28.54
CA LEU A 252 5.91 20.68 28.77
C LEU A 252 6.29 21.62 27.62
N ARG A 253 7.29 22.47 27.82
CA ARG A 253 7.82 23.35 26.79
C ARG A 253 9.21 22.92 26.36
N LEU A 254 9.35 22.58 25.05
CA LEU A 254 10.65 22.24 24.44
C LEU A 254 10.91 23.14 23.24
N ASP A 255 12.09 23.78 23.17
CA ASP A 255 12.47 24.69 22.08
C ASP A 255 11.40 25.78 21.79
N GLY A 256 10.76 26.32 22.82
CA GLY A 256 9.73 27.34 22.70
C GLY A 256 8.36 26.84 22.23
N ARG A 257 8.16 25.53 22.06
CA ARG A 257 6.90 24.91 21.60
C ARG A 257 6.32 24.01 22.67
N LEU A 258 4.99 23.90 22.66
CA LEU A 258 4.26 22.97 23.50
C LEU A 258 4.58 21.53 23.06
N VAL A 259 4.84 20.66 24.02
CA VAL A 259 4.94 19.21 23.86
C VAL A 259 3.90 18.60 24.79
N ASP A 260 2.93 17.96 24.19
CA ASP A 260 1.85 17.22 24.84
C ASP A 260 1.75 15.81 24.26
N ARG A 261 0.80 15.01 24.70
CA ARG A 261 0.60 13.64 24.25
C ARG A 261 0.53 13.48 22.72
N PRO A 262 -0.22 14.29 21.94
CA PRO A 262 -0.19 14.23 20.48
C PRO A 262 1.21 14.40 19.87
N VAL A 263 2.02 15.33 20.41
CA VAL A 263 3.38 15.58 19.93
C VAL A 263 4.29 14.39 20.23
N VAL A 264 4.16 13.78 21.41
CA VAL A 264 4.90 12.56 21.80
C VAL A 264 4.54 11.39 20.89
N LEU A 265 3.26 11.16 20.61
CA LEU A 265 2.81 10.11 19.70
C LEU A 265 3.33 10.33 18.25
N ALA A 266 3.37 11.58 17.80
CA ALA A 266 3.94 11.91 16.50
C ALA A 266 5.44 11.63 16.45
N ALA A 267 6.19 11.98 17.50
CA ALA A 267 7.61 11.69 17.64
C ALA A 267 7.89 10.17 17.63
N GLN A 268 7.11 9.39 18.36
CA GLN A 268 7.21 7.92 18.37
C GLN A 268 6.99 7.30 16.99
N ARG A 269 5.98 7.77 16.24
CA ARG A 269 5.70 7.30 14.88
C ARG A 269 6.85 7.63 13.93
N LEU A 270 7.41 8.85 14.04
CA LEU A 270 8.53 9.29 13.22
C LEU A 270 9.79 8.46 13.49
N LEU A 271 10.11 8.18 14.76
CA LEU A 271 11.26 7.35 15.12
C LEU A 271 11.12 5.92 14.62
N ARG A 272 9.94 5.30 14.74
CA ARG A 272 9.69 3.97 14.16
C ARG A 272 9.96 3.94 12.65
N ARG A 273 9.63 5.01 11.91
CA ARG A 273 9.94 5.11 10.47
C ARG A 273 11.44 5.29 10.20
N ALA A 274 12.18 5.93 11.10
CA ALA A 274 13.60 6.15 10.93
C ALA A 274 14.44 4.89 11.23
N ASP A 275 13.91 3.99 12.05
CA ASP A 275 14.56 2.74 12.49
C ASP A 275 14.16 1.52 11.62
N ALA A 276 13.19 1.69 10.70
CA ALA A 276 12.74 0.68 9.74
C ALA A 276 13.54 0.72 8.43
#